data_1a24bf4b6cd5469aca644ddb7665e1d0
#
_entry.id   1a24bf4b6cd5469aca644ddb7665e1d0
#
_cell.length_a   1.000
_cell.length_b   1.000
_cell.length_c   1.000
_cell.angle_alpha   90.00
_cell.angle_beta   90.00
_cell.angle_gamma   90.00
#
_symmetry.space_group_name_H-M   'P 1'
#
loop_
_entity.id
_entity.type
_entity.pdbx_description
1 polymer ?
#
loop_
_entity_poly.entity_id
_entity_poly.type
_entity_poly.pdbx_seq_one_letter_code
_entity_poly.pdbx_strand_id
1 'polypeptide(L)'
;PILPELSELDGVRHYSALASLSFGVDLGAYPLGSCTMKYNPKLHNYVAALEGFANIHPLQDEKSVQGALEVIYKTTESLSAITGMAWGTLQPLAGAHGEYVGLKIIRAYHTSRGEDHRNKVIVPISAHGTNPASASMVGYSIVEVATNAKGLVDIEALKELLDDDIAAIMLTNPNTLGLFEEDIA
;
A
#
# COMPACT_ATOMS: atom_id res chain seq x y z
N PRO A 1 -34.26 -5.82 -18.64
CA PRO A 1 -34.79 -6.19 -17.30
C PRO A 1 -35.87 -5.18 -16.93
N ILE A 2 -37.01 -5.68 -16.49
CA ILE A 2 -38.08 -4.85 -15.96
C ILE A 2 -37.68 -4.55 -14.51
N LEU A 3 -37.42 -3.29 -14.19
CA LEU A 3 -37.16 -2.86 -12.83
C LEU A 3 -38.51 -2.77 -12.08
N PRO A 4 -38.57 -3.21 -10.80
CA PRO A 4 -39.80 -3.08 -10.03
C PRO A 4 -40.09 -1.59 -9.76
N GLU A 5 -41.37 -1.23 -9.83
CA GLU A 5 -41.83 0.08 -9.38
C GLU A 5 -41.96 0.08 -7.86
N LEU A 6 -41.01 0.74 -7.21
CA LEU A 6 -40.93 0.83 -5.75
C LEU A 6 -40.91 2.29 -5.32
N SER A 7 -41.45 2.57 -4.12
CA SER A 7 -41.24 3.86 -3.48
C SER A 7 -39.78 4.02 -3.05
N GLU A 8 -39.30 5.26 -2.95
CA GLU A 8 -37.96 5.55 -2.38
C GLU A 8 -37.81 4.87 -1.00
N LEU A 9 -38.82 4.94 -0.16
CA LEU A 9 -38.81 4.34 1.17
C LEU A 9 -38.58 2.83 1.13
N ASP A 10 -39.27 2.11 0.25
CA ASP A 10 -39.13 0.65 0.13
C ASP A 10 -37.75 0.29 -0.43
N GLY A 11 -37.25 1.04 -1.41
CA GLY A 11 -35.91 0.88 -1.95
C GLY A 11 -34.83 1.09 -0.88
N VAL A 12 -34.89 2.19 -0.15
CA VAL A 12 -33.91 2.49 0.92
C VAL A 12 -33.94 1.42 2.02
N ARG A 13 -35.14 1.02 2.49
CA ARG A 13 -35.27 -0.01 3.50
C ARG A 13 -34.74 -1.36 3.06
N HIS A 14 -34.99 -1.75 1.81
CA HIS A 14 -34.50 -3.00 1.25
C HIS A 14 -32.96 -3.02 1.23
N TYR A 15 -32.33 -1.99 0.64
CA TYR A 15 -30.86 -1.95 0.56
C TYR A 15 -30.18 -1.73 1.91
N SER A 16 -30.80 -0.98 2.83
CA SER A 16 -30.29 -0.86 4.20
C SER A 16 -30.31 -2.19 4.94
N ALA A 17 -31.40 -2.98 4.77
CA ALA A 17 -31.48 -4.33 5.34
C ALA A 17 -30.41 -5.26 4.75
N LEU A 18 -30.19 -5.22 3.43
CA LEU A 18 -29.12 -5.99 2.79
C LEU A 18 -27.72 -5.56 3.27
N ALA A 19 -27.48 -4.27 3.38
CA ALA A 19 -26.21 -3.72 3.87
C ALA A 19 -25.90 -4.16 5.31
N SER A 20 -26.94 -4.28 6.15
CA SER A 20 -26.77 -4.73 7.54
C SER A 20 -26.36 -6.21 7.69
N LEU A 21 -26.46 -7.00 6.63
CA LEU A 21 -25.96 -8.38 6.59
C LEU A 21 -24.45 -8.47 6.34
N SER A 22 -23.82 -7.37 5.92
CA SER A 22 -22.40 -7.27 5.66
C SER A 22 -21.73 -6.39 6.71
N PHE A 23 -20.59 -6.84 7.23
CA PHE A 23 -19.80 -6.03 8.14
C PHE A 23 -18.96 -5.02 7.36
N GLY A 24 -19.03 -3.76 7.75
CA GLY A 24 -18.29 -2.66 7.12
C GLY A 24 -17.60 -1.78 8.14
N VAL A 25 -16.64 -0.98 7.68
CA VAL A 25 -15.85 -0.08 8.54
C VAL A 25 -16.70 1.01 9.23
N ASP A 26 -17.88 1.30 8.70
CA ASP A 26 -18.84 2.24 9.32
C ASP A 26 -19.54 1.63 10.54
N LEU A 27 -19.56 0.30 10.67
CA LEU A 27 -20.19 -0.43 11.76
C LEU A 27 -19.22 -0.75 12.89
N GLY A 28 -17.92 -0.79 12.62
CA GLY A 28 -16.90 -1.10 13.61
C GLY A 28 -15.54 -1.35 13.02
N ALA A 29 -14.58 -1.73 13.85
CA ALA A 29 -13.23 -2.06 13.42
C ALA A 29 -13.24 -3.32 12.53
N TYR A 30 -12.59 -3.25 11.39
CA TYR A 30 -12.46 -4.35 10.46
C TYR A 30 -11.13 -5.09 10.70
N PRO A 31 -11.12 -6.41 10.91
CA PRO A 31 -9.94 -7.15 11.37
C PRO A 31 -8.90 -7.44 10.28
N LEU A 32 -9.09 -6.99 9.04
CA LEU A 32 -8.15 -7.18 7.94
C LEU A 32 -7.31 -5.94 7.69
N GLY A 33 -5.98 -6.09 7.61
CA GLY A 33 -5.03 -4.99 7.45
C GLY A 33 -4.59 -4.71 6.02
N SER A 34 -4.61 -5.73 5.14
CA SER A 34 -4.01 -5.66 3.80
C SER A 34 -4.86 -4.95 2.74
N CYS A 35 -6.16 -4.78 2.97
CA CYS A 35 -7.06 -4.07 2.05
C CYS A 35 -7.45 -2.72 2.65
N THR A 36 -8.13 -1.88 1.88
CA THR A 36 -8.58 -0.55 2.31
C THR A 36 -9.70 -0.68 3.39
N MET A 37 -9.32 -1.09 4.60
CA MET A 37 -10.24 -1.37 5.70
C MET A 37 -10.18 -0.31 6.81
N LYS A 38 -9.55 0.83 6.56
CA LYS A 38 -9.51 1.96 7.47
C LYS A 38 -10.74 2.82 7.27
N TYR A 39 -11.24 3.43 8.36
CA TYR A 39 -12.34 4.37 8.24
C TYR A 39 -11.94 5.53 7.34
N ASN A 40 -12.77 5.82 6.32
CA ASN A 40 -12.62 6.98 5.46
C ASN A 40 -13.67 8.03 5.87
N PRO A 41 -13.25 9.19 6.41
CA PRO A 41 -14.19 10.25 6.76
C PRO A 41 -15.06 10.65 5.58
N LYS A 42 -16.37 10.74 5.78
CA LYS A 42 -17.34 11.06 4.70
C LYS A 42 -17.06 12.41 4.06
N LEU A 43 -16.43 13.33 4.81
CA LEU A 43 -15.98 14.62 4.30
C LEU A 43 -14.99 14.45 3.12
N HIS A 44 -14.12 13.44 3.16
CA HIS A 44 -13.16 13.20 2.08
C HIS A 44 -13.87 12.89 0.75
N ASN A 45 -14.94 12.08 0.80
CA ASN A 45 -15.74 11.78 -0.39
C ASN A 45 -16.44 13.04 -0.92
N TYR A 46 -16.99 13.86 -0.03
CA TYR A 46 -17.62 15.11 -0.40
C TYR A 46 -16.63 16.08 -1.08
N VAL A 47 -15.46 16.27 -0.48
CA VAL A 47 -14.42 17.16 -1.03
C VAL A 47 -13.90 16.62 -2.38
N ALA A 48 -13.65 15.31 -2.49
CA ALA A 48 -13.19 14.70 -3.74
C ALA A 48 -14.20 14.82 -4.88
N ALA A 49 -15.51 14.91 -4.56
CA ALA A 49 -16.59 15.09 -5.54
C ALA A 49 -16.81 16.53 -5.98
N LEU A 50 -16.17 17.54 -5.37
CA LEU A 50 -16.28 18.92 -5.82
C LEU A 50 -15.77 19.05 -7.26
N GLU A 51 -16.46 19.85 -8.07
CA GLU A 51 -16.16 20.00 -9.50
C GLU A 51 -14.71 20.39 -9.78
N GLY A 52 -14.12 21.23 -8.92
CA GLY A 52 -12.73 21.65 -9.04
C GLY A 52 -11.70 20.54 -8.86
N PHE A 53 -12.09 19.37 -8.33
CA PHE A 53 -11.25 18.17 -8.23
C PHE A 53 -11.72 17.05 -9.16
N ALA A 54 -13.04 16.81 -9.24
CA ALA A 54 -13.59 15.69 -9.99
C ALA A 54 -13.53 15.89 -11.52
N ASN A 55 -13.60 17.13 -11.99
CA ASN A 55 -13.71 17.47 -13.41
C ASN A 55 -12.40 18.01 -14.01
N ILE A 56 -11.26 17.77 -13.38
CA ILE A 56 -9.95 18.13 -13.94
C ILE A 56 -9.41 17.00 -14.81
N HIS A 57 -8.60 17.37 -15.81
CA HIS A 57 -7.93 16.41 -16.69
C HIS A 57 -6.43 16.34 -16.40
N PRO A 58 -5.77 15.15 -16.43
CA PRO A 58 -4.34 15.03 -16.13
C PRO A 58 -3.42 15.86 -17.02
N LEU A 59 -3.84 16.17 -18.24
CA LEU A 59 -3.09 17.01 -19.21
C LEU A 59 -3.61 18.45 -19.30
N GLN A 60 -4.40 18.89 -18.33
CA GLN A 60 -4.89 20.25 -18.26
C GLN A 60 -3.74 21.23 -17.92
N ASP A 61 -3.85 22.48 -18.35
CA ASP A 61 -2.83 23.51 -18.06
C ASP A 61 -2.60 23.60 -16.54
N GLU A 62 -1.36 23.48 -16.12
CA GLU A 62 -0.93 23.53 -14.72
C GLU A 62 -1.45 24.75 -13.98
N LYS A 63 -1.55 25.90 -14.65
CA LYS A 63 -2.08 27.14 -14.06
C LYS A 63 -3.52 27.03 -13.60
N SER A 64 -4.30 26.14 -14.21
CA SER A 64 -5.71 25.94 -13.89
C SER A 64 -5.95 24.90 -12.77
N VAL A 65 -4.91 24.16 -12.34
CA VAL A 65 -5.02 23.06 -11.37
C VAL A 65 -4.11 23.24 -10.15
N GLN A 66 -3.70 24.47 -9.85
CA GLN A 66 -2.76 24.76 -8.77
C GLN A 66 -3.22 24.26 -7.40
N GLY A 67 -4.53 24.32 -7.10
CA GLY A 67 -5.06 23.79 -5.85
C GLY A 67 -4.91 22.27 -5.71
N ALA A 68 -5.10 21.51 -6.79
CA ALA A 68 -4.88 20.07 -6.81
C ALA A 68 -3.40 19.73 -6.63
N LEU A 69 -2.51 20.46 -7.30
CA LEU A 69 -1.06 20.31 -7.16
C LEU A 69 -0.58 20.65 -5.74
N GLU A 70 -1.15 21.66 -5.11
CA GLU A 70 -0.85 22.03 -3.73
C GLU A 70 -1.27 20.92 -2.75
N VAL A 71 -2.44 20.29 -2.94
CA VAL A 71 -2.87 19.13 -2.14
C VAL A 71 -1.87 17.97 -2.26
N ILE A 72 -1.43 17.64 -3.48
CA ILE A 72 -0.45 16.59 -3.74
C ILE A 72 0.88 16.92 -3.05
N TYR A 73 1.36 18.15 -3.21
CA TYR A 73 2.62 18.60 -2.62
C TYR A 73 2.60 18.50 -1.08
N LYS A 74 1.59 19.11 -0.44
CA LYS A 74 1.45 19.10 1.02
C LYS A 74 1.24 17.70 1.59
N THR A 75 0.54 16.83 0.87
CA THR A 75 0.38 15.43 1.26
C THR A 75 1.72 14.71 1.24
N THR A 76 2.52 14.90 0.18
CA THR A 76 3.85 14.30 0.07
C THR A 76 4.78 14.82 1.17
N GLU A 77 4.77 16.14 1.44
CA GLU A 77 5.55 16.75 2.51
C GLU A 77 5.18 16.16 3.89
N SER A 78 3.88 16.05 4.18
CA SER A 78 3.39 15.47 5.43
C SER A 78 3.79 14.00 5.59
N LEU A 79 3.66 13.20 4.53
CA LEU A 79 4.06 11.79 4.55
C LEU A 79 5.57 11.64 4.72
N SER A 80 6.38 12.48 4.06
CA SER A 80 7.83 12.50 4.24
C SER A 80 8.21 12.80 5.69
N ALA A 81 7.55 13.77 6.32
CA ALA A 81 7.78 14.10 7.73
C ALA A 81 7.38 12.95 8.69
N ILE A 82 6.27 12.25 8.42
CA ILE A 82 5.81 11.13 9.25
C ILE A 82 6.75 9.92 9.14
N THR A 83 7.23 9.63 7.93
CA THR A 83 8.05 8.44 7.65
C THR A 83 9.55 8.67 7.85
N GLY A 84 10.00 9.91 7.97
CA GLY A 84 11.42 10.27 8.00
C GLY A 84 12.12 10.15 6.64
N MET A 85 11.35 9.98 5.55
CA MET A 85 11.89 9.88 4.19
C MET A 85 12.15 11.28 3.60
N ALA A 86 13.15 11.37 2.73
CA ALA A 86 13.50 12.65 2.09
C ALA A 86 12.38 13.16 1.17
N TRP A 87 11.72 12.26 0.45
CA TRP A 87 10.61 12.57 -0.45
C TRP A 87 9.83 11.29 -0.79
N GLY A 88 8.68 11.46 -1.45
CA GLY A 88 7.82 10.36 -1.89
C GLY A 88 7.11 10.65 -3.20
N THR A 89 6.35 9.69 -3.69
CA THR A 89 5.45 9.85 -4.84
C THR A 89 4.06 9.35 -4.51
N LEU A 90 3.04 10.05 -4.98
CA LEU A 90 1.63 9.66 -4.87
C LEU A 90 1.09 9.01 -6.15
N GLN A 91 1.97 8.58 -7.07
CA GLN A 91 1.59 7.90 -8.31
C GLN A 91 0.94 6.52 -8.08
N PRO A 92 1.37 5.71 -7.08
CA PRO A 92 0.75 4.42 -6.81
C PRO A 92 -0.73 4.57 -6.46
N LEU A 93 -1.59 3.74 -7.08
CA LEU A 93 -3.04 3.75 -6.88
C LEU A 93 -3.51 2.72 -5.84
N ALA A 94 -2.64 1.81 -5.44
CA ALA A 94 -2.93 0.74 -4.47
C ALA A 94 -1.66 0.33 -3.73
N GLY A 95 -1.79 -0.43 -2.62
CA GLY A 95 -0.66 -0.93 -1.83
C GLY A 95 0.36 -1.71 -2.67
N ALA A 96 -0.11 -2.63 -3.51
CA ALA A 96 0.75 -3.41 -4.41
C ALA A 96 1.53 -2.53 -5.42
N HIS A 97 0.95 -1.41 -5.89
CA HIS A 97 1.67 -0.45 -6.72
C HIS A 97 2.78 0.27 -5.94
N GLY A 98 2.55 0.55 -4.65
CA GLY A 98 3.57 1.13 -3.76
C GLY A 98 4.77 0.20 -3.60
N GLU A 99 4.52 -1.10 -3.37
CA GLU A 99 5.56 -2.14 -3.31
C GLU A 99 6.35 -2.21 -4.62
N TYR A 100 5.65 -2.31 -5.75
CA TYR A 100 6.27 -2.36 -7.08
C TYR A 100 7.13 -1.13 -7.37
N VAL A 101 6.62 0.08 -7.10
CA VAL A 101 7.36 1.33 -7.33
C VAL A 101 8.56 1.43 -6.41
N GLY A 102 8.43 1.05 -5.13
CA GLY A 102 9.53 1.00 -4.18
C GLY A 102 10.68 0.11 -4.66
N LEU A 103 10.35 -1.10 -5.10
CA LEU A 103 11.33 -2.05 -5.64
C LEU A 103 11.96 -1.58 -6.97
N LYS A 104 11.19 -0.89 -7.82
CA LYS A 104 11.73 -0.23 -9.04
C LYS A 104 12.74 0.85 -8.69
N ILE A 105 12.49 1.64 -7.66
CA ILE A 105 13.41 2.67 -7.17
C ILE A 105 14.69 2.03 -6.63
N ILE A 106 14.57 0.97 -5.82
CA ILE A 106 15.73 0.21 -5.31
C ILE A 106 16.56 -0.34 -6.47
N ARG A 107 15.92 -0.92 -7.48
CA ARG A 107 16.63 -1.42 -8.65
C ARG A 107 17.36 -0.31 -9.42
N ALA A 108 16.69 0.80 -9.66
CA ALA A 108 17.30 1.96 -10.33
C ALA A 108 18.48 2.52 -9.53
N TYR A 109 18.38 2.53 -8.20
CA TYR A 109 19.47 2.95 -7.32
C TYR A 109 20.71 2.05 -7.51
N HIS A 110 20.56 0.72 -7.42
CA HIS A 110 21.68 -0.21 -7.60
C HIS A 110 22.26 -0.13 -9.02
N THR A 111 21.41 -0.10 -10.05
CA THR A 111 21.86 0.05 -11.45
C THR A 111 22.65 1.34 -11.65
N SER A 112 22.22 2.46 -11.07
CA SER A 112 22.94 3.75 -11.19
C SER A 112 24.33 3.73 -10.55
N ARG A 113 24.60 2.77 -9.67
CA ARG A 113 25.89 2.56 -9.01
C ARG A 113 26.74 1.47 -9.67
N GLY A 114 26.25 0.83 -10.75
CA GLY A 114 26.91 -0.30 -11.38
C GLY A 114 26.80 -1.60 -10.56
N GLU A 115 25.82 -1.71 -9.67
CA GLU A 115 25.58 -2.84 -8.76
C GLU A 115 24.49 -3.78 -9.30
N ASP A 116 24.47 -4.06 -10.61
CA ASP A 116 23.43 -4.89 -11.25
C ASP A 116 23.43 -6.35 -10.78
N HIS A 117 24.53 -6.81 -10.16
CA HIS A 117 24.64 -8.11 -9.52
C HIS A 117 23.69 -8.25 -8.32
N ARG A 118 23.32 -7.15 -7.66
CA ARG A 118 22.34 -7.14 -6.57
C ARG A 118 20.93 -7.41 -7.11
N ASN A 119 20.61 -8.68 -7.26
CA ASN A 119 19.40 -9.14 -7.96
C ASN A 119 18.49 -10.00 -7.09
N LYS A 120 18.76 -10.08 -5.77
CA LYS A 120 17.99 -10.86 -4.81
C LYS A 120 17.29 -9.94 -3.80
N VAL A 121 16.07 -10.32 -3.42
CA VAL A 121 15.31 -9.68 -2.33
C VAL A 121 14.95 -10.73 -1.29
N ILE A 122 15.30 -10.47 -0.03
CA ILE A 122 14.94 -11.34 1.09
C ILE A 122 13.49 -11.00 1.52
N VAL A 123 12.68 -12.05 1.67
CA VAL A 123 11.28 -11.95 2.08
C VAL A 123 10.99 -12.99 3.16
N PRO A 124 10.41 -12.63 4.32
CA PRO A 124 10.00 -13.61 5.32
C PRO A 124 8.96 -14.59 4.79
N ILE A 125 9.02 -15.85 5.19
CA ILE A 125 8.01 -16.87 4.83
C ILE A 125 6.61 -16.52 5.30
N SER A 126 6.48 -15.67 6.32
CA SER A 126 5.21 -15.14 6.84
C SER A 126 4.68 -13.94 6.05
N ALA A 127 5.39 -13.49 5.00
CA ALA A 127 4.99 -12.31 4.25
C ALA A 127 3.71 -12.54 3.45
N HIS A 128 2.99 -11.45 3.19
CA HIS A 128 1.85 -11.47 2.26
C HIS A 128 2.33 -11.82 0.84
N GLY A 129 1.55 -12.62 0.11
CA GLY A 129 1.91 -13.10 -1.24
C GLY A 129 2.23 -12.00 -2.26
N THR A 130 1.75 -10.78 -2.06
CA THR A 130 2.07 -9.63 -2.90
C THR A 130 3.55 -9.22 -2.81
N ASN A 131 4.21 -9.45 -1.67
CA ASN A 131 5.60 -9.07 -1.48
C ASN A 131 6.54 -9.82 -2.46
N PRO A 132 6.60 -11.16 -2.47
CA PRO A 132 7.40 -11.88 -3.44
C PRO A 132 6.92 -11.64 -4.89
N ALA A 133 5.61 -11.48 -5.13
CA ALA A 133 5.09 -11.20 -6.45
C ALA A 133 5.59 -9.85 -7.00
N SER A 134 5.58 -8.80 -6.20
CA SER A 134 6.08 -7.47 -6.58
C SER A 134 7.58 -7.51 -6.87
N ALA A 135 8.37 -8.23 -6.06
CA ALA A 135 9.81 -8.38 -6.28
C ALA A 135 10.10 -9.14 -7.59
N SER A 136 9.39 -10.23 -7.86
CA SER A 136 9.50 -10.99 -9.11
C SER A 136 9.13 -10.16 -10.34
N MET A 137 8.08 -9.32 -10.26
CA MET A 137 7.67 -8.43 -11.34
C MET A 137 8.74 -7.38 -11.70
N VAL A 138 9.55 -6.97 -10.75
CA VAL A 138 10.69 -6.07 -11.00
C VAL A 138 11.92 -6.82 -11.53
N GLY A 139 11.90 -8.15 -11.49
CA GLY A 139 12.99 -9.02 -11.98
C GLY A 139 14.01 -9.38 -10.90
N TYR A 140 13.63 -9.32 -9.64
CA TYR A 140 14.42 -9.86 -8.53
C TYR A 140 14.15 -11.35 -8.31
N SER A 141 15.17 -12.07 -7.90
CA SER A 141 15.03 -13.41 -7.32
C SER A 141 14.65 -13.30 -5.85
N ILE A 142 13.77 -14.20 -5.40
CA ILE A 142 13.32 -14.21 -4.01
C ILE A 142 14.18 -15.16 -3.19
N VAL A 143 14.62 -14.69 -2.03
CA VAL A 143 15.27 -15.48 -1.00
C VAL A 143 14.38 -15.47 0.23
N GLU A 144 13.86 -16.62 0.61
CA GLU A 144 12.98 -16.72 1.77
C GLU A 144 13.81 -16.83 3.05
N VAL A 145 13.43 -16.06 4.07
CA VAL A 145 13.98 -16.18 5.42
C VAL A 145 12.94 -16.82 6.35
N ALA A 146 13.40 -17.77 7.15
CA ALA A 146 12.57 -18.49 8.11
C ALA A 146 12.08 -17.57 9.26
N THR A 147 11.03 -18.03 9.95
CA THR A 147 10.58 -17.43 11.21
C THR A 147 11.08 -18.27 12.40
N ASN A 148 11.36 -17.59 13.51
CA ASN A 148 11.67 -18.23 14.77
C ASN A 148 10.41 -18.80 15.47
N ALA A 149 10.58 -19.44 16.64
CA ALA A 149 9.49 -20.03 17.40
C ALA A 149 8.43 -19.03 17.89
N LYS A 150 8.73 -17.72 17.90
CA LYS A 150 7.79 -16.65 18.24
C LYS A 150 6.97 -16.17 17.03
N GLY A 151 7.27 -16.65 15.81
CA GLY A 151 6.65 -16.20 14.57
C GLY A 151 7.23 -14.90 14.01
N LEU A 152 8.38 -14.46 14.50
CA LEU A 152 9.16 -13.33 14.02
C LEU A 152 10.27 -13.80 13.07
N VAL A 153 10.92 -12.89 12.36
CA VAL A 153 12.07 -13.22 11.51
C VAL A 153 13.18 -13.88 12.34
N ASP A 154 13.71 -14.98 11.85
CA ASP A 154 14.89 -15.61 12.42
C ASP A 154 16.14 -14.81 12.02
N ILE A 155 16.71 -14.10 12.98
CA ILE A 155 17.83 -13.18 12.74
C ILE A 155 19.11 -13.95 12.38
N GLU A 156 19.34 -15.14 12.94
CA GLU A 156 20.53 -15.93 12.59
C GLU A 156 20.42 -16.48 11.16
N ALA A 157 19.23 -16.99 10.78
CA ALA A 157 18.97 -17.37 9.41
C ALA A 157 19.08 -16.17 8.44
N LEU A 158 18.60 -14.98 8.84
CA LEU A 158 18.74 -13.76 8.04
C LEU A 158 20.22 -13.42 7.80
N LYS A 159 21.06 -13.47 8.83
CA LYS A 159 22.50 -13.17 8.70
C LYS A 159 23.20 -14.11 7.73
N GLU A 160 22.84 -15.39 7.72
CA GLU A 160 23.40 -16.39 6.80
C GLU A 160 23.04 -16.15 5.34
N LEU A 161 21.90 -15.46 5.08
CA LEU A 161 21.42 -15.15 3.74
C LEU A 161 22.02 -13.86 3.17
N LEU A 162 22.65 -13.03 4.01
CA LEU A 162 23.22 -11.75 3.57
C LEU A 162 24.50 -11.97 2.77
N ASP A 163 24.43 -11.68 1.48
CA ASP A 163 25.55 -11.68 0.56
C ASP A 163 25.56 -10.42 -0.32
N ASP A 164 26.56 -10.29 -1.17
CA ASP A 164 26.71 -9.11 -2.05
C ASP A 164 25.64 -9.04 -3.15
N ASP A 165 24.90 -10.12 -3.41
CA ASP A 165 23.82 -10.15 -4.39
C ASP A 165 22.49 -9.63 -3.84
N ILE A 166 22.40 -9.42 -2.52
CA ILE A 166 21.18 -8.92 -1.89
C ILE A 166 21.01 -7.43 -2.18
N ALA A 167 19.86 -7.10 -2.80
CA ALA A 167 19.46 -5.74 -3.11
C ALA A 167 18.65 -5.11 -1.98
N ALA A 168 17.78 -5.88 -1.35
CA ALA A 168 16.86 -5.38 -0.32
C ALA A 168 16.30 -6.51 0.56
N ILE A 169 15.75 -6.10 1.70
CA ILE A 169 14.86 -6.92 2.54
C ILE A 169 13.48 -6.30 2.46
N MET A 170 12.46 -7.10 2.18
CA MET A 170 11.09 -6.65 2.11
C MET A 170 10.30 -7.22 3.29
N LEU A 171 9.96 -6.36 4.24
CA LEU A 171 9.37 -6.72 5.52
C LEU A 171 8.06 -5.98 5.74
N THR A 172 7.06 -6.69 6.29
CA THR A 172 5.83 -6.08 6.79
C THR A 172 5.87 -6.07 8.32
N ASN A 173 5.69 -4.89 8.92
CA ASN A 173 5.70 -4.74 10.38
C ASN A 173 4.50 -3.87 10.83
N PRO A 174 3.55 -4.41 11.65
CA PRO A 174 3.50 -5.80 12.14
C PRO A 174 3.34 -6.80 10.99
N ASN A 175 3.78 -8.05 11.22
CA ASN A 175 3.68 -9.13 10.24
C ASN A 175 2.23 -9.62 10.06
N THR A 176 2.00 -10.62 9.21
CA THR A 176 0.65 -11.13 8.92
C THR A 176 -0.05 -11.80 10.10
N LEU A 177 0.69 -12.11 11.17
CA LEU A 177 0.14 -12.62 12.44
C LEU A 177 -0.18 -11.50 13.43
N GLY A 178 0.09 -10.23 13.08
CA GLY A 178 -0.09 -9.07 13.94
C GLY A 178 1.03 -8.88 14.96
N LEU A 179 2.18 -9.52 14.77
CA LEU A 179 3.35 -9.45 15.65
C LEU A 179 4.32 -8.38 15.15
N PHE A 180 4.85 -7.58 16.07
CA PHE A 180 5.90 -6.61 15.77
C PHE A 180 7.27 -7.28 15.88
N GLU A 181 8.15 -7.00 14.92
CA GLU A 181 9.54 -7.45 14.96
C GLU A 181 10.28 -6.76 16.11
N GLU A 182 10.85 -7.56 17.02
CA GLU A 182 11.56 -7.06 18.21
C GLU A 182 12.92 -6.44 17.84
N ASP A 183 13.56 -6.95 16.79
CA ASP A 183 14.91 -6.58 16.34
C ASP A 183 14.90 -5.72 15.06
N ILE A 184 13.88 -4.85 14.90
CA ILE A 184 13.71 -4.04 13.67
C ILE A 184 14.68 -2.85 13.58
N ALA A 185 15.32 -2.43 14.64
CA ALA A 185 16.18 -1.26 14.75
C ALA A 185 17.66 -1.57 14.49
#